data_27bdfb1268d77cae1ec6be689ad94d91
#
_entry.id   27bdfb1268d77cae1ec6be689ad94d91
#
_cell.length_a   1.000
_cell.length_b   1.000
_cell.length_c   1.000
_cell.angle_alpha   90.00
_cell.angle_beta   90.00
_cell.angle_gamma   90.00
#
_symmetry.space_group_name_H-M   'P 1'
#
loop_
_entity.id
_entity.type
_entity.pdbx_description
1 polymer ?
#
loop_
_entity_poly.entity_id
_entity_poly.type
_entity_poly.pdbx_seq_one_letter_code
_entity_poly.pdbx_strand_id
1 'polypeptide(L)'
;PQQAGDLFLVQVPGDSQYSLPDDSECWDVLYLEFSSECLPLLYHIHQSCGPAFHLEASSTLPEQMKQLYADAISNQLASVFDNSKAAYAFLLDLADYALEHPALSSPRVTLAKNYLDSNYYNTDLNLDEVADAVGLSKYHLCREFNHLYGISPGKYLANLRLQKSCALLLQSRQHTIAEIASMVGFSNDNYFCKVFRKAFGTTPTQYRLQNQNYDLVRILHDSHPRIPSDK
;
A
#
# COMPACT_ATOMS: atom_id res chain seq x y z
N PRO A 1 -6.30 -20.33 11.73
CA PRO A 1 -6.16 -21.32 10.66
C PRO A 1 -6.66 -20.69 9.37
N GLN A 2 -5.88 -20.84 8.30
CA GLN A 2 -6.22 -20.36 6.97
C GLN A 2 -7.18 -21.34 6.32
N GLN A 3 -8.09 -20.81 5.50
CA GLN A 3 -9.10 -21.61 4.81
C GLN A 3 -9.08 -21.32 3.31
N ALA A 4 -9.65 -22.22 2.51
CA ALA A 4 -9.84 -21.96 1.09
C ALA A 4 -10.71 -20.70 0.90
N GLY A 5 -10.26 -19.78 0.05
CA GLY A 5 -10.90 -18.47 -0.14
C GLY A 5 -10.29 -17.33 0.67
N ASP A 6 -9.29 -17.61 1.54
CA ASP A 6 -8.55 -16.54 2.20
C ASP A 6 -7.60 -15.85 1.20
N LEU A 7 -7.63 -14.52 1.18
CA LEU A 7 -6.78 -13.67 0.37
C LEU A 7 -5.86 -12.83 1.26
N PHE A 8 -4.61 -12.72 0.85
CA PHE A 8 -3.58 -11.96 1.56
C PHE A 8 -2.93 -10.93 0.65
N LEU A 9 -2.83 -9.69 1.14
CA LEU A 9 -2.06 -8.63 0.51
C LEU A 9 -0.71 -8.50 1.21
N VAL A 10 0.36 -8.81 0.49
CA VAL A 10 1.71 -8.85 1.06
C VAL A 10 2.62 -7.91 0.30
N GLN A 11 3.37 -7.10 1.03
CA GLN A 11 4.42 -6.27 0.46
C GLN A 11 5.74 -7.05 0.42
N VAL A 12 6.35 -7.14 -0.76
CA VAL A 12 7.65 -7.79 -0.97
C VAL A 12 8.68 -6.72 -1.40
N PRO A 13 9.85 -6.64 -0.77
CA PRO A 13 10.29 -7.41 0.40
C PRO A 13 9.60 -6.97 1.69
N GLY A 14 9.30 -7.91 2.58
CA GLY A 14 8.67 -7.67 3.87
C GLY A 14 8.91 -8.83 4.83
N ASP A 15 8.63 -8.61 6.12
CA ASP A 15 8.81 -9.59 7.18
C ASP A 15 7.61 -10.57 7.26
N SER A 16 7.18 -11.10 6.11
CA SER A 16 6.06 -12.05 6.05
C SER A 16 6.58 -13.47 6.09
N GLN A 17 6.01 -14.28 6.98
CA GLN A 17 6.34 -15.70 7.10
C GLN A 17 5.08 -16.54 6.86
N TYR A 18 5.18 -17.50 5.97
CA TYR A 18 4.12 -18.48 5.69
C TYR A 18 4.60 -19.86 6.11
N SER A 19 3.71 -20.61 6.72
CA SER A 19 3.98 -22.01 7.06
C SER A 19 2.72 -22.83 6.84
N LEU A 20 2.90 -24.05 6.35
CA LEU A 20 1.81 -25.02 6.31
C LEU A 20 1.40 -25.33 7.75
N PRO A 21 0.09 -25.31 8.09
CA PRO A 21 -0.37 -25.77 9.38
C PRO A 21 0.03 -27.22 9.65
N ASP A 22 0.37 -27.54 10.90
CA ASP A 22 0.86 -28.89 11.28
C ASP A 22 -0.16 -30.03 11.02
N ASP A 23 -1.43 -29.67 10.86
CA ASP A 23 -2.56 -30.58 10.60
C ASP A 23 -2.95 -30.66 9.11
N SER A 24 -2.19 -30.05 8.22
CA SER A 24 -2.46 -29.98 6.78
C SER A 24 -1.41 -30.74 5.98
N GLU A 25 -1.85 -31.54 5.00
CA GLU A 25 -0.96 -32.33 4.13
C GLU A 25 -0.52 -31.57 2.88
N CYS A 26 -1.31 -30.59 2.44
CA CYS A 26 -1.02 -29.77 1.26
C CYS A 26 -1.57 -28.35 1.40
N TRP A 27 -1.00 -27.45 0.59
CA TRP A 27 -1.41 -26.05 0.54
C TRP A 27 -1.30 -25.53 -0.89
N ASP A 28 -2.44 -25.27 -1.50
CA ASP A 28 -2.50 -24.66 -2.83
C ASP A 28 -2.56 -23.15 -2.69
N VAL A 29 -1.50 -22.47 -3.11
CA VAL A 29 -1.42 -21.01 -3.09
C VAL A 29 -1.22 -20.50 -4.50
N LEU A 30 -2.12 -19.62 -4.94
CA LEU A 30 -1.95 -18.83 -6.16
C LEU A 30 -1.56 -17.41 -5.75
N TYR A 31 -0.58 -16.82 -6.44
CA TYR A 31 -0.17 -15.44 -6.17
C TYR A 31 0.02 -14.63 -7.45
N LEU A 32 -0.22 -13.34 -7.36
CA LEU A 32 0.08 -12.33 -8.37
C LEU A 32 1.02 -11.29 -7.77
N GLU A 33 2.06 -10.97 -8.50
CA GLU A 33 2.98 -9.88 -8.14
C GLU A 33 2.67 -8.65 -9.00
N PHE A 34 2.55 -7.51 -8.34
CA PHE A 34 2.30 -6.24 -8.98
C PHE A 34 3.47 -5.30 -8.78
N SER A 35 3.78 -4.51 -9.81
CA SER A 35 4.79 -3.47 -9.73
C SER A 35 4.34 -2.30 -8.82
N SER A 36 5.29 -1.41 -8.51
CA SER A 36 5.05 -0.26 -7.63
C SER A 36 3.96 0.69 -8.13
N GLU A 37 3.65 0.70 -9.41
CA GLU A 37 2.60 1.52 -10.02
C GLU A 37 1.20 1.13 -9.53
N CYS A 38 1.01 -0.13 -9.13
CA CYS A 38 -0.26 -0.63 -8.59
C CYS A 38 -0.43 -0.35 -7.08
N LEU A 39 0.62 0.11 -6.39
CA LEU A 39 0.58 0.35 -4.94
C LEU A 39 -0.58 1.23 -4.47
N PRO A 40 -0.98 2.33 -5.14
CA PRO A 40 -2.12 3.13 -4.71
C PRO A 40 -3.42 2.33 -4.64
N LEU A 41 -3.67 1.45 -5.60
CA LEU A 41 -4.86 0.62 -5.66
C LEU A 41 -4.80 -0.52 -4.64
N LEU A 42 -3.68 -1.22 -4.54
CA LEU A 42 -3.43 -2.24 -3.51
C LEU A 42 -3.56 -1.65 -2.10
N TYR A 43 -3.05 -0.43 -1.90
CA TYR A 43 -3.21 0.28 -0.64
C TYR A 43 -4.69 0.59 -0.35
N HIS A 44 -5.47 0.97 -1.36
CA HIS A 44 -6.90 1.20 -1.22
C HIS A 44 -7.64 -0.08 -0.81
N ILE A 45 -7.38 -1.21 -1.47
CA ILE A 45 -7.94 -2.52 -1.11
C ILE A 45 -7.56 -2.90 0.33
N HIS A 46 -6.28 -2.78 0.66
CA HIS A 46 -5.79 -3.03 2.01
C HIS A 46 -6.48 -2.16 3.08
N GLN A 47 -6.78 -0.91 2.74
CA GLN A 47 -7.50 0.01 3.62
C GLN A 47 -8.95 -0.41 3.84
N SER A 48 -9.60 -0.99 2.84
CA SER A 48 -11.00 -1.42 2.89
C SER A 48 -11.17 -2.77 3.59
N CYS A 49 -10.35 -3.76 3.24
CA CYS A 49 -10.48 -5.15 3.71
C CYS A 49 -9.41 -5.59 4.71
N GLY A 50 -8.35 -4.78 4.90
CA GLY A 50 -7.19 -5.19 5.70
C GLY A 50 -6.18 -6.02 4.90
N PRO A 51 -5.11 -6.52 5.56
CA PRO A 51 -4.04 -7.30 4.92
C PRO A 51 -4.45 -8.74 4.59
N ALA A 52 -5.54 -9.22 5.20
CA ALA A 52 -6.04 -10.56 5.02
C ALA A 52 -7.57 -10.55 5.18
N PHE A 53 -8.28 -11.17 4.27
CA PHE A 53 -9.74 -11.28 4.32
C PHE A 53 -10.20 -12.53 3.58
N HIS A 54 -11.39 -12.99 3.95
CA HIS A 54 -12.04 -14.15 3.33
C HIS A 54 -12.96 -13.68 2.20
N LEU A 55 -12.82 -14.32 1.03
CA LEU A 55 -13.73 -14.09 -0.09
C LEU A 55 -15.03 -14.88 0.12
N GLU A 56 -16.16 -14.23 -0.07
CA GLU A 56 -17.45 -14.91 0.01
C GLU A 56 -17.57 -16.02 -1.04
N ALA A 57 -18.31 -17.07 -0.72
CA ALA A 57 -18.53 -18.21 -1.63
C ALA A 57 -19.18 -17.81 -2.96
N SER A 58 -19.87 -16.67 -3.00
CA SER A 58 -20.48 -16.08 -4.20
C SER A 58 -19.48 -15.31 -5.09
N SER A 59 -18.28 -15.02 -4.58
CA SER A 59 -17.26 -14.25 -5.31
C SER A 59 -16.72 -15.02 -6.51
N THR A 60 -16.56 -14.31 -7.62
CA THR A 60 -15.94 -14.84 -8.85
C THR A 60 -14.42 -14.75 -8.83
N LEU A 61 -13.83 -14.01 -7.89
CA LEU A 61 -12.38 -13.75 -7.81
C LEU A 61 -11.52 -15.00 -7.73
N PRO A 62 -11.88 -16.06 -6.94
CA PRO A 62 -11.09 -17.29 -6.92
C PRO A 62 -11.02 -17.98 -8.29
N GLU A 63 -12.13 -18.00 -9.03
CA GLU A 63 -12.17 -18.61 -10.36
C GLU A 63 -11.43 -17.76 -11.40
N GLN A 64 -11.54 -16.43 -11.31
CA GLN A 64 -10.73 -15.53 -12.15
C GLN A 64 -9.23 -15.74 -11.94
N MET A 65 -8.81 -15.90 -10.68
CA MET A 65 -7.40 -16.16 -10.35
C MET A 65 -6.91 -17.50 -10.94
N LYS A 66 -7.73 -18.57 -10.83
CA LYS A 66 -7.41 -19.86 -11.45
C LYS A 66 -7.35 -19.77 -12.96
N GLN A 67 -8.25 -19.01 -13.58
CA GLN A 67 -8.26 -18.81 -15.04
C GLN A 67 -7.00 -18.06 -15.48
N LEU A 68 -6.61 -16.98 -14.78
CA LEU A 68 -5.36 -16.26 -15.04
C LEU A 68 -4.14 -17.18 -14.99
N TYR A 69 -4.09 -18.06 -14.00
CA TYR A 69 -3.04 -19.03 -13.87
C TYR A 69 -3.03 -20.06 -15.04
N ALA A 70 -4.20 -20.57 -15.40
CA ALA A 70 -4.35 -21.50 -16.51
C ALA A 70 -3.94 -20.86 -17.86
N ASP A 71 -4.34 -19.62 -18.10
CA ASP A 71 -4.00 -18.87 -19.31
C ASP A 71 -2.50 -18.57 -19.39
N ALA A 72 -1.87 -18.26 -18.25
CA ALA A 72 -0.43 -18.06 -18.17
C ALA A 72 0.37 -19.34 -18.50
N ILE A 73 -0.04 -20.50 -17.96
CA ILE A 73 0.61 -21.78 -18.21
C ILE A 73 0.40 -22.24 -19.66
N SER A 74 -0.81 -22.08 -20.19
CA SER A 74 -1.16 -22.50 -21.56
C SER A 74 -0.61 -21.58 -22.65
N ASN A 75 0.11 -20.53 -22.29
CA ASN A 75 0.66 -19.53 -23.20
C ASN A 75 -0.41 -18.82 -24.06
N GLN A 76 -1.64 -18.77 -23.55
CA GLN A 76 -2.76 -18.08 -24.24
C GLN A 76 -2.64 -16.56 -24.15
N LEU A 77 -1.86 -16.06 -23.17
CA LEU A 77 -1.53 -14.65 -23.03
C LEU A 77 -0.35 -14.35 -23.99
N ALA A 78 -0.69 -14.01 -25.22
CA ALA A 78 0.25 -13.91 -26.35
C ALA A 78 1.23 -12.75 -26.26
N SER A 79 0.97 -11.76 -25.41
CA SER A 79 1.85 -10.60 -25.23
C SER A 79 2.00 -10.21 -23.77
N VAL A 80 3.10 -9.50 -23.46
CA VAL A 80 3.32 -8.89 -22.13
C VAL A 80 2.16 -7.96 -21.75
N PHE A 81 1.55 -7.29 -22.73
CA PHE A 81 0.42 -6.39 -22.48
C PHE A 81 -0.87 -7.16 -22.16
N ASP A 82 -1.07 -8.36 -22.69
CA ASP A 82 -2.26 -9.17 -22.40
C ASP A 82 -2.18 -9.68 -20.94
N ASN A 83 -1.00 -10.11 -20.50
CA ASN A 83 -0.73 -10.44 -19.09
C ASN A 83 -1.04 -9.25 -18.18
N SER A 84 -0.53 -8.07 -18.52
CA SER A 84 -0.74 -6.85 -17.73
C SER A 84 -2.20 -6.44 -17.69
N LYS A 85 -2.93 -6.51 -18.81
CA LYS A 85 -4.36 -6.20 -18.86
C LYS A 85 -5.16 -7.16 -17.98
N ALA A 86 -4.91 -8.46 -18.08
CA ALA A 86 -5.62 -9.48 -17.32
C ALA A 86 -5.37 -9.34 -15.80
N ALA A 87 -4.12 -9.15 -15.40
CA ALA A 87 -3.76 -8.92 -14.00
C ALA A 87 -4.35 -7.61 -13.47
N TYR A 88 -4.36 -6.53 -14.27
CA TYR A 88 -4.92 -5.26 -13.85
C TYR A 88 -6.45 -5.29 -13.78
N ALA A 89 -7.12 -6.02 -14.69
CA ALA A 89 -8.56 -6.26 -14.61
C ALA A 89 -8.93 -6.99 -13.32
N PHE A 90 -8.20 -8.07 -12.99
CA PHE A 90 -8.39 -8.76 -11.71
C PHE A 90 -8.19 -7.84 -10.50
N LEU A 91 -7.19 -6.96 -10.54
CA LEU A 91 -6.93 -6.02 -9.45
C LEU A 91 -8.08 -4.99 -9.30
N LEU A 92 -8.69 -4.56 -10.40
CA LEU A 92 -9.86 -3.68 -10.37
C LEU A 92 -11.08 -4.40 -9.80
N ASP A 93 -11.37 -5.63 -10.24
CA ASP A 93 -12.46 -6.44 -9.70
C ASP A 93 -12.29 -6.71 -8.19
N LEU A 94 -11.03 -6.92 -7.76
CA LEU A 94 -10.70 -7.04 -6.34
C LEU A 94 -10.93 -5.71 -5.58
N ALA A 95 -10.65 -4.58 -6.20
CA ALA A 95 -10.92 -3.27 -5.60
C ALA A 95 -12.42 -3.01 -5.47
N ASP A 96 -13.21 -3.35 -6.48
CA ASP A 96 -14.68 -3.26 -6.43
C ASP A 96 -15.24 -4.17 -5.33
N TYR A 97 -14.77 -5.42 -5.26
CA TYR A 97 -15.13 -6.33 -4.15
C TYR A 97 -14.81 -5.73 -2.78
N ALA A 98 -13.64 -5.12 -2.62
CA ALA A 98 -13.23 -4.51 -1.37
C ALA A 98 -14.08 -3.29 -0.96
N LEU A 99 -14.64 -2.56 -1.93
CA LEU A 99 -15.59 -1.47 -1.68
C LEU A 99 -16.95 -1.97 -1.20
N GLU A 100 -17.41 -3.08 -1.78
CA GLU A 100 -18.71 -3.68 -1.44
C GLU A 100 -18.67 -4.48 -0.12
N HIS A 101 -17.49 -5.00 0.24
CA HIS A 101 -17.28 -5.86 1.41
C HIS A 101 -16.21 -5.26 2.34
N PRO A 102 -16.44 -4.07 2.90
CA PRO A 102 -15.49 -3.51 3.85
C PRO A 102 -15.35 -4.49 5.02
N ALA A 103 -14.10 -4.77 5.42
CA ALA A 103 -13.84 -5.63 6.56
C ALA A 103 -14.73 -5.21 7.73
N LEU A 104 -15.27 -6.18 8.47
CA LEU A 104 -16.00 -5.96 9.73
C LEU A 104 -15.01 -5.39 10.77
N SER A 105 -14.39 -4.27 10.40
CA SER A 105 -13.55 -3.51 11.30
C SER A 105 -14.44 -2.94 12.40
N SER A 106 -13.95 -2.92 13.61
CA SER A 106 -14.57 -2.11 14.65
C SER A 106 -14.81 -0.71 14.05
N PRO A 107 -16.06 -0.23 13.93
CA PRO A 107 -16.34 1.08 13.34
C PRO A 107 -15.46 2.19 13.94
N ARG A 108 -15.07 2.01 15.22
CA ARG A 108 -14.19 2.92 15.96
C ARG A 108 -12.75 2.94 15.42
N VAL A 109 -12.22 1.80 14.98
CA VAL A 109 -10.87 1.73 14.42
C VAL A 109 -10.81 2.37 13.03
N THR A 110 -11.86 2.21 12.24
CA THR A 110 -12.01 2.92 10.97
C THR A 110 -12.14 4.42 11.18
N LEU A 111 -12.91 4.85 12.17
CA LEU A 111 -12.99 6.27 12.56
C LEU A 111 -11.63 6.80 13.04
N ALA A 112 -10.86 6.01 13.80
CA ALA A 112 -9.51 6.40 14.22
C ALA A 112 -8.56 6.59 13.02
N LYS A 113 -8.65 5.69 12.04
CA LYS A 113 -7.88 5.86 10.80
C LYS A 113 -8.27 7.13 10.05
N ASN A 114 -9.57 7.39 9.87
CA ASN A 114 -10.06 8.61 9.22
C ASN A 114 -9.65 9.87 9.99
N TYR A 115 -9.60 9.79 11.32
CA TYR A 115 -9.08 10.87 12.17
C TYR A 115 -7.60 11.15 11.90
N LEU A 116 -6.78 10.08 11.81
CA LEU A 116 -5.36 10.18 11.44
C LEU A 116 -5.19 10.78 10.04
N ASP A 117 -5.98 10.31 9.07
CA ASP A 117 -5.94 10.79 7.68
C ASP A 117 -6.30 12.27 7.54
N SER A 118 -7.22 12.73 8.38
CA SER A 118 -7.68 14.13 8.35
C SER A 118 -6.79 15.09 9.14
N ASN A 119 -5.99 14.56 10.09
CA ASN A 119 -5.21 15.39 11.03
C ASN A 119 -3.70 15.13 10.97
N TYR A 120 -3.20 14.42 9.95
CA TYR A 120 -1.79 14.03 9.86
C TYR A 120 -0.81 15.21 9.93
N TYR A 121 -1.22 16.38 9.45
CA TYR A 121 -0.43 17.61 9.43
C TYR A 121 -0.24 18.26 10.81
N ASN A 122 -1.06 17.90 11.79
CA ASN A 122 -0.94 18.42 13.15
C ASN A 122 0.29 17.81 13.83
N THR A 123 1.27 18.66 14.17
CA THR A 123 2.52 18.26 14.82
C THR A 123 2.32 17.72 16.24
N ASP A 124 1.26 18.14 16.92
CA ASP A 124 0.95 17.79 18.31
C ASP A 124 0.04 16.56 18.41
N LEU A 125 -0.45 16.06 17.26
CA LEU A 125 -1.31 14.88 17.21
C LEU A 125 -0.64 13.68 17.89
N ASN A 126 -1.31 13.17 18.89
CA ASN A 126 -0.87 12.00 19.64
C ASN A 126 -1.94 10.91 19.67
N LEU A 127 -1.54 9.67 19.98
CA LEU A 127 -2.44 8.52 19.95
C LEU A 127 -3.46 8.50 21.09
N ASP A 128 -3.23 9.23 22.17
CA ASP A 128 -4.21 9.35 23.25
C ASP A 128 -5.40 10.17 22.76
N GLU A 129 -5.15 11.31 22.08
CA GLU A 129 -6.17 12.13 21.45
C GLU A 129 -7.00 11.34 20.41
N VAL A 130 -6.33 10.54 19.57
CA VAL A 130 -7.03 9.69 18.57
C VAL A 130 -7.91 8.65 19.25
N ALA A 131 -7.41 8.02 20.32
CA ALA A 131 -8.16 7.01 21.07
C ALA A 131 -9.39 7.60 21.75
N ASP A 132 -9.22 8.77 22.39
CA ASP A 132 -10.30 9.51 23.04
C ASP A 132 -11.38 9.94 22.03
N ALA A 133 -10.97 10.42 20.86
CA ALA A 133 -11.90 10.85 19.79
C ALA A 133 -12.82 9.71 19.31
N VAL A 134 -12.39 8.44 19.44
CA VAL A 134 -13.18 7.28 19.02
C VAL A 134 -13.71 6.44 20.18
N GLY A 135 -13.52 6.90 21.42
CA GLY A 135 -14.00 6.23 22.63
C GLY A 135 -13.32 4.88 22.90
N LEU A 136 -12.02 4.78 22.63
CA LEU A 136 -11.17 3.63 22.92
C LEU A 136 -10.06 4.02 23.90
N SER A 137 -9.54 3.04 24.65
CA SER A 137 -8.23 3.24 25.28
C SER A 137 -7.13 3.14 24.23
N LYS A 138 -6.02 3.85 24.41
CA LYS A 138 -4.83 3.78 23.53
C LYS A 138 -4.36 2.34 23.30
N TYR A 139 -4.36 1.51 24.35
CA TYR A 139 -3.98 0.09 24.22
C TYR A 139 -4.92 -0.67 23.31
N HIS A 140 -6.22 -0.46 23.46
CA HIS A 140 -7.26 -1.10 22.64
C HIS A 140 -7.15 -0.63 21.18
N LEU A 141 -7.01 0.69 20.98
CA LEU A 141 -6.77 1.25 19.66
C LEU A 141 -5.55 0.63 18.98
N CYS A 142 -4.41 0.59 19.65
CA CYS A 142 -3.17 0.03 19.07
C CYS A 142 -3.32 -1.45 18.70
N ARG A 143 -3.97 -2.25 19.56
CA ARG A 143 -4.19 -3.68 19.32
C ARG A 143 -5.12 -3.90 18.14
N GLU A 144 -6.30 -3.30 18.16
CA GLU A 144 -7.31 -3.48 17.11
C GLU A 144 -6.84 -2.88 15.77
N PHE A 145 -6.18 -1.73 15.81
CA PHE A 145 -5.63 -1.11 14.61
C PHE A 145 -4.54 -1.99 13.97
N ASN A 146 -3.65 -2.56 14.80
CA ASN A 146 -2.62 -3.47 14.32
C ASN A 146 -3.24 -4.78 13.79
N HIS A 147 -4.27 -5.29 14.44
CA HIS A 147 -5.01 -6.48 13.98
C HIS A 147 -5.65 -6.22 12.60
N LEU A 148 -6.27 -5.04 12.42
CA LEU A 148 -6.99 -4.72 11.19
C LEU A 148 -6.05 -4.29 10.05
N TYR A 149 -5.04 -3.46 10.35
CA TYR A 149 -4.18 -2.84 9.31
C TYR A 149 -2.76 -3.41 9.25
N GLY A 150 -2.43 -4.42 10.05
CA GLY A 150 -1.11 -5.05 10.07
C GLY A 150 0.03 -4.16 10.60
N ILE A 151 -0.26 -2.92 10.96
CA ILE A 151 0.71 -1.94 11.49
C ILE A 151 0.12 -1.13 12.65
N SER A 152 0.98 -0.63 13.52
CA SER A 152 0.50 0.25 14.60
C SER A 152 0.02 1.61 14.07
N PRO A 153 -0.95 2.28 14.76
CA PRO A 153 -1.43 3.60 14.34
C PRO A 153 -0.32 4.64 14.25
N GLY A 154 0.70 4.58 15.11
CA GLY A 154 1.87 5.49 15.04
C GLY A 154 2.72 5.25 13.79
N LYS A 155 2.94 3.98 13.40
CA LYS A 155 3.64 3.64 12.16
C LYS A 155 2.81 4.05 10.94
N TYR A 156 1.49 3.87 11.00
CA TYR A 156 0.56 4.34 9.97
C TYR A 156 0.69 5.84 9.75
N LEU A 157 0.57 6.65 10.83
CA LEU A 157 0.70 8.11 10.76
C LEU A 157 2.06 8.55 10.20
N ALA A 158 3.15 7.91 10.63
CA ALA A 158 4.49 8.21 10.11
C ALA A 158 4.59 7.93 8.60
N ASN A 159 4.07 6.80 8.12
CA ASN A 159 4.05 6.44 6.71
C ASN A 159 3.20 7.42 5.90
N LEU A 160 2.02 7.80 6.39
CA LEU A 160 1.14 8.78 5.76
C LEU A 160 1.84 10.13 5.60
N ARG A 161 2.48 10.64 6.65
CA ARG A 161 3.27 11.88 6.62
C ARG A 161 4.40 11.82 5.60
N LEU A 162 5.13 10.69 5.56
CA LEU A 162 6.19 10.48 4.57
C LEU A 162 5.65 10.47 3.15
N GLN A 163 4.54 9.79 2.89
CA GLN A 163 3.89 9.76 1.57
C GLN A 163 3.46 11.17 1.13
N LYS A 164 2.83 11.94 2.02
CA LYS A 164 2.46 13.34 1.73
C LYS A 164 3.67 14.23 1.49
N SER A 165 4.78 13.99 2.20
CA SER A 165 6.01 14.75 2.00
C SER A 165 6.62 14.51 0.61
N CYS A 166 6.53 13.30 0.05
CA CYS A 166 7.00 13.02 -1.31
C CYS A 166 6.31 13.90 -2.34
N ALA A 167 4.98 14.05 -2.26
CA ALA A 167 4.24 14.93 -3.16
C ALA A 167 4.71 16.39 -3.05
N LEU A 168 4.88 16.91 -1.81
CA LEU A 168 5.35 18.29 -1.58
C LEU A 168 6.80 18.49 -2.06
N LEU A 169 7.67 17.50 -1.88
CA LEU A 169 9.06 17.55 -2.35
C LEU A 169 9.14 17.72 -3.88
N LEU A 170 8.21 17.11 -4.62
CA LEU A 170 8.17 17.17 -6.08
C LEU A 170 7.46 18.43 -6.60
N GLN A 171 6.37 18.85 -5.95
CA GLN A 171 5.54 19.95 -6.42
C GLN A 171 6.06 21.34 -6.00
N SER A 172 6.69 21.43 -4.84
CA SER A 172 7.04 22.71 -4.24
C SER A 172 8.55 22.93 -4.16
N ARG A 173 9.09 23.67 -5.15
CA ARG A 173 10.50 24.08 -5.18
C ARG A 173 10.84 25.18 -4.17
N GLN A 174 9.82 25.91 -3.68
CA GLN A 174 10.01 27.09 -2.84
C GLN A 174 10.15 26.75 -1.36
N HIS A 175 9.62 25.59 -0.92
CA HIS A 175 9.67 25.20 0.48
C HIS A 175 10.99 24.50 0.82
N THR A 176 11.54 24.88 1.95
CA THR A 176 12.68 24.19 2.58
C THR A 176 12.27 22.80 3.06
N ILE A 177 13.24 21.94 3.32
CA ILE A 177 12.99 20.61 3.89
C ILE A 177 12.33 20.71 5.27
N ALA A 178 12.74 21.69 6.08
CA ALA A 178 12.16 21.95 7.40
C ALA A 178 10.68 22.39 7.32
N GLU A 179 10.36 23.28 6.37
CA GLU A 179 8.96 23.68 6.14
C GLU A 179 8.10 22.50 5.69
N ILE A 180 8.59 21.67 4.75
CA ILE A 180 7.86 20.47 4.33
C ILE A 180 7.67 19.50 5.49
N ALA A 181 8.69 19.28 6.33
CA ALA A 181 8.56 18.45 7.51
C ALA A 181 7.43 18.96 8.43
N SER A 182 7.39 20.25 8.69
CA SER A 182 6.34 20.89 9.50
C SER A 182 4.95 20.78 8.83
N MET A 183 4.85 21.03 7.54
CA MET A 183 3.59 20.96 6.77
C MET A 183 2.96 19.56 6.81
N VAL A 184 3.78 18.50 6.89
CA VAL A 184 3.28 17.13 6.99
C VAL A 184 3.22 16.61 8.43
N GLY A 185 3.41 17.48 9.43
CA GLY A 185 3.18 17.16 10.83
C GLY A 185 4.39 16.62 11.60
N PHE A 186 5.62 16.74 11.09
CA PHE A 186 6.81 16.46 11.88
C PHE A 186 7.23 17.71 12.67
N SER A 187 7.32 17.56 13.99
CA SER A 187 7.79 18.63 14.88
C SER A 187 9.31 18.83 14.82
N ASN A 188 10.06 17.89 14.24
CA ASN A 188 11.52 17.93 14.17
C ASN A 188 11.97 17.46 12.77
N ASP A 189 12.65 18.35 12.05
CA ASP A 189 13.16 18.12 10.68
C ASP A 189 14.30 17.09 10.63
N ASN A 190 15.15 17.01 11.65
CA ASN A 190 16.19 15.98 11.73
C ASN A 190 15.58 14.59 11.89
N TYR A 191 14.53 14.47 12.70
CA TYR A 191 13.79 13.20 12.84
C TYR A 191 13.11 12.84 11.52
N PHE A 192 12.46 13.81 10.87
CA PHE A 192 11.88 13.62 9.52
C PHE A 192 12.93 13.09 8.54
N CYS A 193 14.10 13.75 8.42
CA CYS A 193 15.16 13.32 7.51
C CYS A 193 15.63 11.89 7.80
N LYS A 194 15.73 11.50 9.08
CA LYS A 194 16.14 10.16 9.51
C LYS A 194 15.10 9.10 9.10
N VAL A 195 13.82 9.33 9.38
CA VAL A 195 12.76 8.37 9.03
C VAL A 195 12.53 8.30 7.53
N PHE A 196 12.63 9.43 6.82
CA PHE A 196 12.57 9.49 5.37
C PHE A 196 13.67 8.65 4.72
N ARG A 197 14.94 8.84 5.16
CA ARG A 197 16.06 8.06 4.67
C ARG A 197 15.89 6.57 4.95
N LYS A 198 15.35 6.21 6.12
CA LYS A 198 15.08 4.80 6.45
C LYS A 198 14.02 4.20 5.52
N ALA A 199 13.00 4.97 5.15
CA ALA A 199 11.88 4.50 4.32
C ALA A 199 12.24 4.43 2.82
N PHE A 200 12.96 5.42 2.31
CA PHE A 200 13.23 5.58 0.86
C PHE A 200 14.69 5.35 0.45
N GLY A 201 15.58 5.01 1.39
CA GLY A 201 17.01 4.79 1.11
C GLY A 201 17.80 6.06 0.78
N THR A 202 17.16 7.22 0.66
CA THR A 202 17.76 8.50 0.25
C THR A 202 17.27 9.64 1.13
N THR A 203 18.01 10.76 1.16
CA THR A 203 17.56 11.94 1.92
C THR A 203 16.46 12.70 1.17
N PRO A 204 15.59 13.49 1.88
CA PRO A 204 14.58 14.31 1.21
C PRO A 204 15.15 15.26 0.15
N THR A 205 16.33 15.83 0.41
CA THR A 205 17.03 16.70 -0.56
C THR A 205 17.45 15.92 -1.81
N GLN A 206 18.05 14.74 -1.64
CA GLN A 206 18.45 13.89 -2.77
C GLN A 206 17.22 13.39 -3.53
N TYR A 207 16.16 12.99 -2.82
CA TYR A 207 14.90 12.58 -3.44
C TYR A 207 14.33 13.70 -4.32
N ARG A 208 14.29 14.94 -3.83
CA ARG A 208 13.88 16.12 -4.60
C ARG A 208 14.74 16.30 -5.85
N LEU A 209 16.08 16.23 -5.73
CA LEU A 209 17.01 16.42 -6.86
C LEU A 209 16.90 15.31 -7.91
N GLN A 210 16.82 14.07 -7.50
CA GLN A 210 16.73 12.91 -8.39
C GLN A 210 15.44 12.90 -9.21
N ASN A 211 14.35 13.39 -8.62
CA ASN A 211 13.04 13.40 -9.26
C ASN A 211 12.65 14.75 -9.88
N GLN A 212 13.53 15.75 -9.86
CA GLN A 212 13.31 17.07 -10.49
C GLN A 212 13.15 16.99 -12.03
N ASN A 213 13.58 15.90 -12.64
CA ASN A 213 13.55 15.69 -14.08
C ASN A 213 12.40 14.80 -14.58
N TYR A 214 11.45 14.44 -13.71
CA TYR A 214 10.21 13.81 -14.13
C TYR A 214 9.21 14.85 -14.64
N ASP A 215 9.60 15.56 -15.73
CA ASP A 215 8.60 16.21 -16.55
C ASP A 215 7.81 15.13 -17.29
N LEU A 216 6.48 15.24 -17.29
CA LEU A 216 5.57 14.34 -18.02
C LEU A 216 6.00 14.15 -19.48
N VAL A 217 6.66 15.15 -20.08
CA VAL A 217 7.23 15.11 -21.42
C VAL A 217 8.36 14.08 -21.55
N ARG A 218 9.10 13.83 -20.49
CA ARG A 218 10.21 12.85 -20.51
C ARG A 218 9.70 11.41 -20.42
N ILE A 219 8.61 11.16 -19.70
CA ILE A 219 7.95 9.85 -19.67
C ILE A 219 7.44 9.46 -21.06
N LEU A 220 6.96 10.43 -21.84
CA LEU A 220 6.53 10.22 -23.23
C LEU A 220 7.69 10.06 -24.21
N HIS A 221 8.88 10.60 -23.91
CA HIS A 221 10.07 10.52 -24.78
C HIS A 221 10.94 9.29 -24.50
N ASP A 222 11.05 8.84 -23.26
CA ASP A 222 11.86 7.67 -22.90
C ASP A 222 11.15 6.33 -23.20
N SER A 223 9.90 6.34 -23.64
CA SER A 223 9.16 5.16 -24.10
C SER A 223 9.50 4.70 -25.52
N HIS A 224 10.50 5.32 -26.18
CA HIS A 224 11.06 4.76 -27.42
C HIS A 224 12.21 3.80 -27.05
N PRO A 225 12.07 2.50 -27.30
CA PRO A 225 13.19 1.58 -27.15
C PRO A 225 14.29 2.01 -28.10
N ARG A 226 15.49 2.25 -27.58
CA ARG A 226 16.67 2.42 -28.41
C ARG A 226 16.89 1.11 -29.17
N ILE A 227 16.57 1.11 -30.45
CA ILE A 227 16.96 0.03 -31.35
C ILE A 227 18.50 -0.01 -31.35
N PRO A 228 19.14 -1.14 -30.96
CA PRO A 228 20.57 -1.25 -31.11
C PRO A 228 20.91 -1.11 -32.59
N SER A 229 21.73 -0.11 -32.91
CA SER A 229 22.32 -0.03 -34.25
C SER A 229 23.36 -1.16 -34.33
N ASP A 230 23.04 -2.20 -35.09
CA ASP A 230 24.03 -3.19 -35.54
C ASP A 230 25.22 -2.52 -36.19
N LYS A 231 26.40 -2.77 -35.64
CA LYS A 231 27.68 -2.76 -36.34
C LYS A 231 28.41 -4.06 -36.00
#